data_60a5d807c5266fb3336e818505924522
#
_entry.id   60a5d807c5266fb3336e818505924522
#
_cell.length_a   1.000
_cell.length_b   1.000
_cell.length_c   1.000
_cell.angle_alpha   90.00
_cell.angle_beta   90.00
_cell.angle_gamma   90.00
#
_symmetry.space_group_name_H-M   'P 1'
#
loop_
_entity.id
_entity.type
_entity.pdbx_description
1 polymer ?
#
loop_
_entity_poly.entity_id
_entity_poly.type
_entity_poly.pdbx_seq_one_letter_code
_entity_poly.pdbx_strand_id
1 'polypeptide(L)'
;SDLVNIDLTAEELIARLKAGKIYRPEKIQTALDNFFRTENILQLRELALKEVALRVEKKVENEVMMGVAVGLRHEKFMACISSHEKTPRRIIRKAAKLATRYNTTFIALYVQTPKESMDRIDLASQRYLLNHFKLVAELGGEVVQVQSKDILGSIVKVCKEKQISTVCMGTPNLRLPYAICSILGYRKFLNNLSQANVDLIILA
;
A
#
# COMPACT_ATOMS: atom_id res chain seq x y z
N SER A 1 -12.46 9.95 -18.62
CA SER A 1 -12.06 9.26 -19.86
C SER A 1 -12.61 7.84 -19.81
N ASP A 2 -13.44 7.51 -20.79
CA ASP A 2 -14.10 6.23 -20.85
C ASP A 2 -13.13 5.20 -21.46
N LEU A 3 -13.07 4.00 -20.86
CA LEU A 3 -12.32 2.88 -21.38
C LEU A 3 -13.27 2.00 -22.18
N VAL A 4 -13.05 1.90 -23.49
CA VAL A 4 -13.83 1.03 -24.37
C VAL A 4 -13.00 -0.24 -24.65
N ASN A 5 -13.48 -1.38 -24.21
CA ASN A 5 -12.87 -2.67 -24.53
C ASN A 5 -13.56 -3.24 -25.78
N ILE A 6 -12.79 -3.45 -26.83
CA ILE A 6 -13.26 -4.07 -28.07
C ILE A 6 -12.81 -5.53 -28.07
N ASP A 7 -13.74 -6.47 -28.23
CA ASP A 7 -13.43 -7.90 -28.24
C ASP A 7 -12.88 -8.33 -29.63
N LEU A 8 -11.58 -8.09 -29.80
CA LEU A 8 -10.79 -8.52 -30.96
C LEU A 8 -9.74 -9.54 -30.48
N THR A 9 -9.64 -10.67 -31.19
CA THR A 9 -8.57 -11.65 -30.88
C THR A 9 -7.20 -11.09 -31.25
N ALA A 10 -6.13 -11.63 -30.68
CA ALA A 10 -4.77 -11.23 -31.03
C ALA A 10 -4.48 -11.50 -32.51
N GLU A 11 -4.97 -12.63 -33.04
CA GLU A 11 -4.83 -13.03 -34.44
C GLU A 11 -5.53 -12.03 -35.37
N GLU A 12 -6.77 -11.64 -35.08
CA GLU A 12 -7.50 -10.64 -35.87
C GLU A 12 -6.81 -9.28 -35.85
N LEU A 13 -6.27 -8.86 -34.69
CA LEU A 13 -5.54 -7.61 -34.59
C LEU A 13 -4.27 -7.62 -35.45
N ILE A 14 -3.51 -8.71 -35.40
CA ILE A 14 -2.31 -8.93 -36.22
C ILE A 14 -2.67 -9.00 -37.73
N ALA A 15 -3.77 -9.67 -38.06
CA ALA A 15 -4.25 -9.72 -39.45
C ALA A 15 -4.62 -8.33 -40.00
N ARG A 16 -5.31 -7.51 -39.19
CA ARG A 16 -5.64 -6.11 -39.55
C ARG A 16 -4.39 -5.24 -39.70
N LEU A 17 -3.38 -5.47 -38.86
CA LEU A 17 -2.10 -4.79 -38.98
C LEU A 17 -1.39 -5.15 -40.28
N LYS A 18 -1.29 -6.44 -40.61
CA LYS A 18 -0.69 -6.93 -41.84
C LYS A 18 -1.44 -6.42 -43.11
N ALA A 19 -2.74 -6.24 -42.99
CA ALA A 19 -3.56 -5.67 -44.05
C ALA A 19 -3.43 -4.14 -44.22
N GLY A 20 -2.54 -3.51 -43.47
CA GLY A 20 -2.32 -2.05 -43.50
C GLY A 20 -3.45 -1.20 -42.94
N LYS A 21 -4.39 -1.80 -42.18
CA LYS A 21 -5.55 -1.08 -41.61
C LYS A 21 -5.24 -0.30 -40.36
N ILE A 22 -4.05 -0.52 -39.76
CA ILE A 22 -3.65 0.11 -38.47
C ILE A 22 -2.46 1.06 -38.70
N TYR A 23 -1.44 0.60 -39.42
CA TYR A 23 -0.24 1.38 -39.73
C TYR A 23 0.03 1.39 -41.23
N ARG A 24 0.79 2.41 -41.69
CA ARG A 24 1.30 2.45 -43.09
C ARG A 24 2.27 1.29 -43.33
N PRO A 25 2.36 0.78 -44.58
CA PRO A 25 3.15 -0.42 -44.93
C PRO A 25 4.59 -0.41 -44.39
N GLU A 26 5.24 0.76 -44.41
CA GLU A 26 6.64 0.93 -43.98
C GLU A 26 6.88 0.65 -42.49
N LYS A 27 5.84 0.78 -41.65
CA LYS A 27 5.92 0.59 -40.20
C LYS A 27 5.39 -0.77 -39.70
N ILE A 28 4.78 -1.55 -40.60
CA ILE A 28 4.13 -2.81 -40.20
C ILE A 28 5.13 -3.81 -39.65
N GLN A 29 6.28 -4.01 -40.33
CA GLN A 29 7.29 -4.96 -39.87
C GLN A 29 7.85 -4.61 -38.50
N THR A 30 8.22 -3.34 -38.30
CA THR A 30 8.73 -2.85 -37.01
C THR A 30 7.68 -3.01 -35.88
N ALA A 31 6.41 -2.80 -36.18
CA ALA A 31 5.33 -2.96 -35.22
C ALA A 31 5.11 -4.44 -34.83
N LEU A 32 5.20 -5.38 -35.79
CA LEU A 32 5.10 -6.81 -35.56
C LEU A 32 6.25 -7.35 -34.75
N ASP A 33 7.47 -6.85 -34.99
CA ASP A 33 8.67 -7.31 -34.28
C ASP A 33 8.75 -6.81 -32.82
N ASN A 34 8.08 -5.70 -32.51
CA ASN A 34 8.14 -5.07 -31.19
C ASN A 34 6.82 -5.23 -30.40
N PHE A 35 5.82 -4.42 -30.72
CA PHE A 35 4.63 -4.28 -29.89
C PHE A 35 3.57 -5.36 -30.20
N PHE A 36 3.32 -5.66 -31.49
CA PHE A 36 2.25 -6.56 -31.90
C PHE A 36 2.66 -8.05 -31.90
N ARG A 37 3.33 -8.45 -30.83
CA ARG A 37 3.54 -9.88 -30.52
C ARG A 37 2.33 -10.39 -29.77
N THR A 38 1.92 -11.62 -30.03
CA THR A 38 0.77 -12.26 -29.37
C THR A 38 0.85 -12.16 -27.85
N GLU A 39 2.04 -12.39 -27.28
CA GLU A 39 2.30 -12.30 -25.84
C GLU A 39 2.02 -10.89 -25.28
N ASN A 40 2.50 -9.85 -25.97
CA ASN A 40 2.31 -8.46 -25.55
C ASN A 40 0.83 -8.05 -25.62
N ILE A 41 0.12 -8.50 -26.67
CA ILE A 41 -1.32 -8.23 -26.83
C ILE A 41 -2.11 -8.92 -25.72
N LEU A 42 -1.78 -10.17 -25.37
CA LEU A 42 -2.43 -10.89 -24.28
C LEU A 42 -2.17 -10.23 -22.91
N GLN A 43 -0.93 -9.81 -22.65
CA GLN A 43 -0.59 -9.07 -21.42
C GLN A 43 -1.33 -7.74 -21.32
N LEU A 44 -1.42 -6.99 -22.41
CA LEU A 44 -2.21 -5.74 -22.46
C LEU A 44 -3.69 -5.99 -22.21
N ARG A 45 -4.24 -7.07 -22.77
CA ARG A 45 -5.64 -7.46 -22.55
C ARG A 45 -5.88 -7.81 -21.07
N GLU A 46 -4.99 -8.58 -20.47
CA GLU A 46 -5.05 -8.89 -19.04
C GLU A 46 -5.00 -7.63 -18.16
N LEU A 47 -4.08 -6.72 -18.45
CA LEU A 47 -3.97 -5.44 -17.73
C LEU A 47 -5.23 -4.58 -17.92
N ALA A 48 -5.77 -4.50 -19.13
CA ALA A 48 -6.99 -3.74 -19.40
C ALA A 48 -8.20 -4.32 -18.66
N LEU A 49 -8.38 -5.65 -18.68
CA LEU A 49 -9.45 -6.33 -17.94
C LEU A 49 -9.31 -6.12 -16.43
N LYS A 50 -8.10 -6.18 -15.91
CA LYS A 50 -7.81 -5.91 -14.49
C LYS A 50 -8.17 -4.47 -14.13
N GLU A 51 -7.81 -3.49 -14.96
CA GLU A 51 -8.16 -2.08 -14.73
C GLU A 51 -9.68 -1.84 -14.77
N VAL A 52 -10.39 -2.50 -15.70
CA VAL A 52 -11.87 -2.42 -15.76
C VAL A 52 -12.49 -3.02 -14.50
N ALA A 53 -12.04 -4.20 -14.07
CA ALA A 53 -12.52 -4.84 -12.86
C ALA A 53 -12.32 -3.94 -11.63
N LEU A 54 -11.14 -3.34 -11.48
CA LEU A 54 -10.83 -2.40 -10.40
C LEU A 54 -11.72 -1.15 -10.42
N ARG A 55 -12.08 -0.64 -11.60
CA ARG A 55 -12.99 0.51 -11.73
C ARG A 55 -14.43 0.15 -11.38
N VAL A 56 -14.88 -1.05 -11.78
CA VAL A 56 -16.22 -1.55 -11.43
C VAL A 56 -16.31 -1.76 -9.91
N GLU A 57 -15.30 -2.38 -9.29
CA GLU A 57 -15.25 -2.52 -7.83
C GLU A 57 -15.36 -1.16 -7.13
N LYS A 58 -14.55 -0.16 -7.53
CA LYS A 58 -14.62 1.20 -6.98
C LYS A 58 -15.99 1.85 -7.17
N LYS A 59 -16.64 1.61 -8.30
CA LYS A 59 -17.97 2.17 -8.56
C LYS A 59 -19.02 1.53 -7.67
N VAL A 60 -18.99 0.19 -7.54
CA VAL A 60 -19.87 -0.57 -6.65
C VAL A 60 -19.63 -0.18 -5.19
N GLU A 61 -18.39 -0.04 -4.76
CA GLU A 61 -18.02 0.41 -3.42
C GLU A 61 -18.59 1.81 -3.11
N ASN A 62 -18.47 2.75 -4.05
CA ASN A 62 -19.04 4.09 -3.88
C ASN A 62 -20.58 4.09 -3.85
N GLU A 63 -21.23 3.24 -4.65
CA GLU A 63 -22.68 3.10 -4.66
C GLU A 63 -23.21 2.43 -3.38
N VAL A 64 -22.48 1.43 -2.86
CA VAL A 64 -22.78 0.76 -1.58
C VAL A 64 -22.56 1.70 -0.40
N MET A 65 -21.54 2.58 -0.43
CA MET A 65 -21.35 3.61 0.61
C MET A 65 -22.47 4.63 0.66
N MET A 66 -23.16 4.88 -0.45
CA MET A 66 -24.34 5.77 -0.48
C MET A 66 -25.64 5.09 -0.03
N GLY A 67 -25.70 3.77 0.02
CA GLY A 67 -26.98 3.07 0.17
C GLY A 67 -27.15 2.09 1.32
N VAL A 68 -26.13 1.42 1.83
CA VAL A 68 -26.32 0.41 2.91
C VAL A 68 -25.05 0.20 3.71
N ALA A 69 -25.10 0.48 5.00
CA ALA A 69 -24.09 0.09 5.99
C ALA A 69 -24.17 -1.42 6.27
N VAL A 70 -23.62 -2.25 5.41
CA VAL A 70 -23.45 -3.68 5.70
C VAL A 70 -22.01 -4.10 5.36
N GLY A 71 -21.17 -4.10 6.37
CA GLY A 71 -20.19 -5.15 6.64
C GLY A 71 -19.02 -5.42 5.69
N LEU A 72 -18.83 -4.70 4.60
CA LEU A 72 -17.59 -4.80 3.80
C LEU A 72 -16.53 -3.90 4.45
N ARG A 73 -15.67 -4.50 5.26
CA ARG A 73 -14.49 -3.82 5.81
C ARG A 73 -13.57 -3.47 4.64
N HIS A 74 -13.46 -2.19 4.36
CA HIS A 74 -12.39 -1.72 3.50
C HIS A 74 -11.05 -2.03 4.17
N GLU A 75 -10.25 -2.87 3.52
CA GLU A 75 -8.90 -3.13 3.96
C GLU A 75 -8.10 -1.83 3.94
N LYS A 76 -7.62 -1.39 5.10
CA LYS A 76 -6.74 -0.24 5.25
C LYS A 76 -5.47 -0.65 5.97
N PHE A 77 -4.34 -0.28 5.42
CA PHE A 77 -3.04 -0.70 5.91
C PHE A 77 -2.31 0.45 6.60
N MET A 78 -1.66 0.14 7.71
CA MET A 78 -0.80 1.09 8.41
C MET A 78 0.61 0.55 8.54
N ALA A 79 1.60 1.34 8.11
CA ALA A 79 3.02 1.09 8.31
C ALA A 79 3.50 1.86 9.54
N CYS A 80 3.91 1.19 10.61
CA CYS A 80 4.57 1.84 11.74
C CYS A 80 6.04 2.07 11.40
N ILE A 81 6.46 3.32 11.34
CA ILE A 81 7.81 3.71 10.97
C ILE A 81 8.55 4.37 12.13
N SER A 82 9.87 4.30 12.10
CA SER A 82 10.78 4.91 13.07
C SER A 82 11.91 5.63 12.35
N SER A 83 12.77 6.29 13.09
CA SER A 83 13.97 6.99 12.60
C SER A 83 15.12 6.05 12.17
N HIS A 84 14.97 4.73 12.26
CA HIS A 84 15.99 3.74 11.87
C HIS A 84 16.08 3.60 10.34
N GLU A 85 17.25 3.20 9.83
CA GLU A 85 17.51 3.19 8.39
C GLU A 85 16.76 2.10 7.61
N LYS A 86 16.91 0.84 8.01
CA LYS A 86 16.55 -0.32 7.15
C LYS A 86 15.13 -0.83 7.34
N THR A 87 14.73 -1.06 8.58
CA THR A 87 13.45 -1.70 8.92
C THR A 87 12.23 -0.93 8.39
N PRO A 88 12.15 0.41 8.53
CA PRO A 88 11.00 1.17 8.06
C PRO A 88 10.77 1.05 6.54
N ARG A 89 11.83 1.02 5.73
CA ARG A 89 11.72 0.86 4.28
C ARG A 89 11.04 -0.45 3.88
N ARG A 90 11.34 -1.55 4.59
CA ARG A 90 10.70 -2.85 4.36
C ARG A 90 9.22 -2.81 4.75
N ILE A 91 8.90 -2.17 5.87
CA ILE A 91 7.54 -2.02 6.39
C ILE A 91 6.70 -1.20 5.41
N ILE A 92 7.19 -0.03 4.96
CA ILE A 92 6.52 0.85 3.99
C ILE A 92 6.22 0.09 2.70
N ARG A 93 7.23 -0.60 2.13
CA ARG A 93 7.04 -1.37 0.89
C ARG A 93 6.06 -2.52 1.06
N LYS A 94 6.04 -3.17 2.23
CA LYS A 94 5.06 -4.24 2.51
C LYS A 94 3.64 -3.69 2.57
N ALA A 95 3.42 -2.60 3.30
CA ALA A 95 2.12 -1.95 3.40
C ALA A 95 1.64 -1.44 2.02
N ALA A 96 2.52 -0.80 1.25
CA ALA A 96 2.21 -0.34 -0.10
C ALA A 96 1.84 -1.51 -1.04
N LYS A 97 2.58 -2.63 -0.99
CA LYS A 97 2.27 -3.83 -1.79
C LYS A 97 0.91 -4.42 -1.41
N LEU A 98 0.57 -4.44 -0.13
CA LEU A 98 -0.74 -4.89 0.34
C LEU A 98 -1.82 -3.93 -0.15
N ALA A 99 -1.65 -2.62 0.05
CA ALA A 99 -2.60 -1.62 -0.41
C ALA A 99 -2.86 -1.72 -1.92
N THR A 100 -1.81 -1.88 -2.73
CA THR A 100 -1.96 -2.12 -4.18
C THR A 100 -2.73 -3.40 -4.48
N ARG A 101 -2.46 -4.50 -3.75
CA ARG A 101 -3.15 -5.77 -3.97
C ARG A 101 -4.64 -5.71 -3.63
N TYR A 102 -5.00 -4.97 -2.59
CA TYR A 102 -6.39 -4.79 -2.15
C TYR A 102 -7.04 -3.52 -2.72
N ASN A 103 -6.39 -2.89 -3.70
CA ASN A 103 -6.88 -1.67 -4.36
C ASN A 103 -7.30 -0.56 -3.39
N THR A 104 -6.50 -0.34 -2.35
CA THR A 104 -6.74 0.63 -1.29
C THR A 104 -5.52 1.51 -1.06
N THR A 105 -5.62 2.45 -0.14
CA THR A 105 -4.51 3.29 0.30
C THR A 105 -3.89 2.76 1.58
N PHE A 106 -2.68 3.21 1.90
CA PHE A 106 -2.04 2.94 3.18
C PHE A 106 -1.59 4.24 3.85
N ILE A 107 -1.44 4.19 5.16
CA ILE A 107 -0.83 5.27 5.94
C ILE A 107 0.48 4.81 6.55
N ALA A 108 1.41 5.74 6.75
CA ALA A 108 2.61 5.53 7.53
C ALA A 108 2.51 6.34 8.82
N LEU A 109 2.49 5.65 9.96
CA LEU A 109 2.43 6.27 11.27
C LEU A 109 3.84 6.42 11.84
N TYR A 110 4.21 7.64 12.17
CA TYR A 110 5.38 7.98 12.98
C TYR A 110 4.94 8.53 14.33
N VAL A 111 5.28 7.82 15.40
CA VAL A 111 5.04 8.30 16.77
C VAL A 111 6.32 8.94 17.28
N GLN A 112 6.36 10.26 17.29
CA GLN A 112 7.48 11.04 17.81
C GLN A 112 7.47 11.01 19.34
N THR A 113 8.45 10.35 19.93
CA THR A 113 8.65 10.38 21.37
C THR A 113 9.40 11.65 21.81
N PRO A 114 9.33 12.07 23.09
CA PRO A 114 10.11 13.20 23.57
C PRO A 114 11.63 13.05 23.43
N LYS A 115 12.11 11.81 23.26
CA LYS A 115 13.53 11.51 22.97
C LYS A 115 13.89 11.73 21.49
N GLU A 116 12.91 11.71 20.62
CA GLU A 116 13.04 11.89 19.17
C GLU A 116 12.51 13.28 18.73
N SER A 117 12.50 14.26 19.65
CA SER A 117 12.21 15.65 19.23
C SER A 117 13.29 16.16 18.27
N MET A 118 12.93 17.06 17.38
CA MET A 118 13.82 17.60 16.33
C MET A 118 15.16 18.11 16.88
N ASP A 119 15.17 18.64 18.12
CA ASP A 119 16.37 19.16 18.79
C ASP A 119 17.26 18.07 19.41
N ARG A 120 16.78 16.84 19.50
CA ARG A 120 17.47 15.73 20.17
C ARG A 120 17.87 14.59 19.26
N ILE A 121 17.23 14.50 18.13
CA ILE A 121 17.51 13.44 17.14
C ILE A 121 18.73 13.87 16.29
N ASP A 122 19.65 12.95 16.05
CA ASP A 122 20.82 13.21 15.22
C ASP A 122 20.44 13.48 13.75
N LEU A 123 21.31 14.17 13.02
CA LEU A 123 21.09 14.53 11.61
C LEU A 123 20.91 13.33 10.69
N ALA A 124 21.55 12.20 10.99
CA ALA A 124 21.42 10.99 10.18
C ALA A 124 20.01 10.40 10.33
N SER A 125 19.52 10.28 11.57
CA SER A 125 18.16 9.82 11.86
C SER A 125 17.08 10.76 11.28
N GLN A 126 17.30 12.08 11.31
CA GLN A 126 16.42 13.05 10.63
C GLN A 126 16.36 12.80 9.13
N ARG A 127 17.52 12.59 8.47
CA ARG A 127 17.58 12.27 7.03
C ARG A 127 16.88 10.97 6.71
N TYR A 128 17.04 9.92 7.53
CA TYR A 128 16.34 8.66 7.33
C TYR A 128 14.82 8.85 7.41
N LEU A 129 14.35 9.61 8.39
CA LEU A 129 12.93 9.88 8.56
C LEU A 129 12.35 10.64 7.36
N LEU A 130 13.03 11.68 6.88
CA LEU A 130 12.62 12.43 5.69
C LEU A 130 12.59 11.54 4.44
N ASN A 131 13.59 10.66 4.27
CA ASN A 131 13.61 9.70 3.18
C ASN A 131 12.46 8.67 3.27
N HIS A 132 12.05 8.28 4.49
CA HIS A 132 10.90 7.42 4.70
C HIS A 132 9.60 8.13 4.31
N PHE A 133 9.43 9.39 4.70
CA PHE A 133 8.26 10.19 4.31
C PHE A 133 8.17 10.37 2.80
N LYS A 134 9.31 10.65 2.15
CA LYS A 134 9.39 10.74 0.70
C LYS A 134 8.99 9.42 0.04
N LEU A 135 9.51 8.30 0.53
CA LEU A 135 9.16 6.97 0.01
C LEU A 135 7.67 6.65 0.18
N VAL A 136 7.05 7.05 1.29
CA VAL A 136 5.60 6.89 1.52
C VAL A 136 4.82 7.66 0.47
N ALA A 137 5.18 8.93 0.22
CA ALA A 137 4.52 9.77 -0.78
C ALA A 137 4.70 9.22 -2.22
N GLU A 138 5.91 8.75 -2.57
CA GLU A 138 6.20 8.12 -3.85
C GLU A 138 5.37 6.85 -4.09
N LEU A 139 5.02 6.12 -3.03
CA LEU A 139 4.20 4.90 -3.09
C LEU A 139 2.70 5.19 -2.90
N GLY A 140 2.28 6.45 -2.89
CA GLY A 140 0.88 6.87 -2.79
C GLY A 140 0.26 6.71 -1.39
N GLY A 141 1.08 6.67 -0.34
CA GLY A 141 0.63 6.64 1.05
C GLY A 141 0.52 8.02 1.70
N GLU A 142 -0.22 8.11 2.81
CA GLU A 142 -0.34 9.30 3.67
C GLU A 142 0.59 9.16 4.88
N VAL A 143 1.28 10.23 5.28
CA VAL A 143 2.10 10.27 6.49
C VAL A 143 1.28 10.86 7.64
N VAL A 144 1.17 10.12 8.75
CA VAL A 144 0.54 10.56 9.99
C VAL A 144 1.61 10.66 11.08
N GLN A 145 1.74 11.83 11.67
CA GLN A 145 2.66 12.09 12.79
C GLN A 145 1.89 12.32 14.09
N VAL A 146 2.28 11.64 15.16
CA VAL A 146 1.69 11.78 16.49
C VAL A 146 2.79 11.99 17.50
N GLN A 147 2.63 12.96 18.40
CA GLN A 147 3.54 13.16 19.52
C GLN A 147 3.01 12.42 20.75
N SER A 148 3.76 11.44 21.25
CA SER A 148 3.34 10.66 22.42
C SER A 148 4.52 9.97 23.11
N LYS A 149 4.38 9.74 24.42
CA LYS A 149 5.27 8.85 25.19
C LYS A 149 4.87 7.39 25.05
N ASP A 150 3.60 7.12 24.74
CA ASP A 150 3.04 5.78 24.58
C ASP A 150 2.87 5.45 23.10
N ILE A 151 3.86 4.77 22.54
CA ILE A 151 3.87 4.36 21.13
C ILE A 151 2.74 3.37 20.85
N LEU A 152 2.61 2.33 21.67
CA LEU A 152 1.66 1.24 21.44
C LEU A 152 0.21 1.72 21.58
N GLY A 153 -0.08 2.56 22.59
CA GLY A 153 -1.40 3.17 22.73
C GLY A 153 -1.73 4.11 21.59
N SER A 154 -0.76 4.86 21.05
CA SER A 154 -0.95 5.73 19.90
C SER A 154 -1.26 4.94 18.64
N ILE A 155 -0.62 3.80 18.43
CA ILE A 155 -0.93 2.89 17.30
C ILE A 155 -2.40 2.44 17.38
N VAL A 156 -2.84 1.93 18.53
CA VAL A 156 -4.22 1.48 18.73
C VAL A 156 -5.23 2.61 18.51
N LYS A 157 -4.92 3.81 19.00
CA LYS A 157 -5.76 5.00 18.83
C LYS A 157 -5.94 5.34 17.36
N VAL A 158 -4.84 5.43 16.60
CA VAL A 158 -4.88 5.73 15.16
C VAL A 158 -5.58 4.61 14.37
N CYS A 159 -5.42 3.34 14.77
CA CYS A 159 -6.16 2.23 14.17
C CYS A 159 -7.68 2.44 14.26
N LYS A 160 -8.16 2.84 15.42
CA LYS A 160 -9.60 3.10 15.62
C LYS A 160 -10.08 4.33 14.86
N GLU A 161 -9.32 5.44 14.92
CA GLU A 161 -9.68 6.72 14.28
C GLU A 161 -9.70 6.62 12.75
N LYS A 162 -8.73 5.93 12.17
CA LYS A 162 -8.57 5.79 10.71
C LYS A 162 -9.18 4.51 10.15
N GLN A 163 -9.78 3.67 11.02
CA GLN A 163 -10.39 2.37 10.65
C GLN A 163 -9.39 1.44 9.94
N ILE A 164 -8.20 1.29 10.53
CA ILE A 164 -7.16 0.41 10.00
C ILE A 164 -7.53 -1.05 10.25
N SER A 165 -7.42 -1.89 9.23
CA SER A 165 -7.62 -3.34 9.33
C SER A 165 -6.33 -4.10 9.60
N THR A 166 -5.19 -3.61 9.13
CA THR A 166 -3.90 -4.31 9.27
C THR A 166 -2.76 -3.35 9.58
N VAL A 167 -2.00 -3.67 10.62
CA VAL A 167 -0.80 -2.95 11.04
C VAL A 167 0.44 -3.72 10.61
N CYS A 168 1.36 -3.06 9.91
CA CYS A 168 2.69 -3.55 9.60
C CYS A 168 3.73 -2.85 10.49
N MET A 169 4.47 -3.61 11.29
CA MET A 169 5.52 -3.05 12.16
C MET A 169 6.78 -3.92 12.16
N GLY A 170 7.88 -3.36 12.63
CA GLY A 170 9.11 -4.11 12.89
C GLY A 170 9.04 -4.90 14.18
N THR A 171 10.01 -5.80 14.36
CA THR A 171 10.16 -6.56 15.59
C THR A 171 10.34 -5.61 16.78
N PRO A 172 9.53 -5.73 17.85
CA PRO A 172 9.69 -4.89 19.03
C PRO A 172 11.02 -5.20 19.74
N ASN A 173 11.76 -4.14 20.08
CA ASN A 173 13.01 -4.26 20.83
C ASN A 173 12.68 -4.52 22.31
N LEU A 174 12.59 -5.78 22.72
CA LEU A 174 12.39 -6.20 24.08
C LEU A 174 13.76 -6.28 24.79
N ARG A 175 14.27 -5.14 25.27
CA ARG A 175 15.55 -5.11 25.99
C ARG A 175 15.40 -5.55 27.44
N LEU A 176 16.20 -6.52 27.89
CA LEU A 176 16.44 -6.80 29.32
C LEU A 176 17.15 -5.57 29.95
N PRO A 177 16.85 -5.16 31.21
CA PRO A 177 16.09 -5.85 32.26
C PRO A 177 14.60 -5.49 32.35
N TYR A 178 14.07 -4.62 31.48
CA TYR A 178 12.65 -4.18 31.51
C TYR A 178 11.72 -5.14 30.74
N ALA A 179 12.17 -6.34 30.45
CA ALA A 179 11.44 -7.31 29.63
C ALA A 179 10.04 -7.62 30.17
N ILE A 180 9.86 -7.75 31.49
CA ILE A 180 8.55 -8.11 32.08
C ILE A 180 7.52 -6.99 31.83
N CYS A 181 7.86 -5.73 32.12
CA CYS A 181 6.94 -4.61 31.87
C CYS A 181 6.67 -4.41 30.38
N SER A 182 7.67 -4.63 29.52
CA SER A 182 7.51 -4.55 28.07
C SER A 182 6.67 -5.70 27.51
N ILE A 183 6.77 -6.91 28.08
CA ILE A 183 5.95 -8.07 27.71
C ILE A 183 4.49 -7.84 28.08
N LEU A 184 4.21 -7.35 29.29
CA LEU A 184 2.85 -7.04 29.73
C LEU A 184 2.23 -5.92 28.87
N GLY A 185 2.98 -4.87 28.57
CA GLY A 185 2.56 -3.80 27.68
C GLY A 185 2.28 -4.28 26.26
N TYR A 186 3.12 -5.17 25.75
CA TYR A 186 2.94 -5.75 24.43
C TYR A 186 1.74 -6.71 24.39
N ARG A 187 1.52 -7.52 25.43
CA ARG A 187 0.33 -8.36 25.56
C ARG A 187 -0.96 -7.52 25.58
N LYS A 188 -0.97 -6.41 26.32
CA LYS A 188 -2.09 -5.46 26.34
C LYS A 188 -2.33 -4.86 24.95
N PHE A 189 -1.27 -4.51 24.25
CA PHE A 189 -1.34 -4.01 22.87
C PHE A 189 -1.97 -5.04 21.92
N LEU A 190 -1.53 -6.29 21.95
CA LEU A 190 -2.11 -7.38 21.14
C LEU A 190 -3.59 -7.58 21.45
N ASN A 191 -3.97 -7.60 22.72
CA ASN A 191 -5.36 -7.70 23.13
C ASN A 191 -6.21 -6.53 22.60
N ASN A 192 -5.68 -5.31 22.65
CA ASN A 192 -6.38 -4.13 22.13
C ASN A 192 -6.55 -4.15 20.62
N LEU A 193 -5.55 -4.65 19.87
CA LEU A 193 -5.67 -4.86 18.42
C LEU A 193 -6.72 -5.93 18.10
N SER A 194 -6.68 -7.05 18.83
CA SER A 194 -7.67 -8.14 18.68
C SER A 194 -9.10 -7.64 18.95
N GLN A 195 -9.32 -6.88 20.02
CA GLN A 195 -10.63 -6.28 20.32
C GLN A 195 -11.07 -5.27 19.24
N ALA A 196 -10.13 -4.58 18.60
CA ALA A 196 -10.41 -3.69 17.48
C ALA A 196 -10.53 -4.44 16.15
N ASN A 197 -10.32 -5.78 16.15
CA ASN A 197 -10.27 -6.64 14.98
C ASN A 197 -9.26 -6.14 13.93
N VAL A 198 -8.06 -5.84 14.39
CA VAL A 198 -6.93 -5.34 13.58
C VAL A 198 -5.85 -6.42 13.51
N ASP A 199 -5.47 -6.79 12.30
CA ASP A 199 -4.40 -7.76 12.06
C ASP A 199 -3.01 -7.13 12.27
N LEU A 200 -2.04 -7.94 12.69
CA LEU A 200 -0.67 -7.49 12.92
C LEU A 200 0.32 -8.30 12.07
N ILE A 201 1.10 -7.60 11.26
CA ILE A 201 2.21 -8.15 10.50
C ILE A 201 3.53 -7.63 11.09
N ILE A 202 4.35 -8.54 11.60
CA ILE A 202 5.68 -8.22 12.14
C ILE A 202 6.73 -8.58 11.09
N LEU A 203 7.59 -7.61 10.78
CA LEU A 203 8.69 -7.75 9.83
C LEU A 203 10.03 -7.72 10.58
N ALA A 204 10.81 -8.76 10.43
CA ALA A 204 12.17 -8.86 10.98
C ALA A 204 13.20 -8.15 10.09
#